data_478d6b1e2458795210d4192a81ea0a8a
#
_entry.id   478d6b1e2458795210d4192a81ea0a8a
#
_cell.length_a   1.000
_cell.length_b   1.000
_cell.length_c   1.000
_cell.angle_alpha   90.00
_cell.angle_beta   90.00
_cell.angle_gamma   90.00
#
_symmetry.space_group_name_H-M   'P 1'
#
loop_
_entity.id
_entity.type
_entity.pdbx_description
1 polymer ?
#
loop_
_entity_poly.entity_id
_entity_poly.type
_entity_poly.pdbx_seq_one_letter_code
_entity_poly.pdbx_strand_id
1 'polypeptide(L)'
;MEPTTVYGRRDEVQLLDVREDDEWAAGRIDGAHHIPLGQLSARVDELDRERPVVTVCRSGGRAGKATEFLTQAGWDAQTMDGGMTQWANAGLPVVTPEGRPGTVA
;
A
#
# COMPACT_ATOMS: atom_id res chain seq x y z
N MET A 1 5.22 9.26 4.28
CA MET A 1 4.52 9.01 5.55
C MET A 1 5.06 7.76 6.19
N GLU A 2 5.41 7.81 7.47
CA GLU A 2 5.99 6.66 8.15
C GLU A 2 4.94 5.58 8.46
N PRO A 3 5.33 4.29 8.55
CA PRO A 3 4.39 3.20 8.84
C PRO A 3 3.53 3.41 10.09
N THR A 4 4.12 3.87 11.19
CA THR A 4 3.36 4.10 12.43
C THR A 4 2.30 5.19 12.26
N THR A 5 2.61 6.24 11.50
CA THR A 5 1.66 7.30 11.17
C THR A 5 0.53 6.76 10.29
N VAL A 6 0.88 5.95 9.28
CA VAL A 6 -0.11 5.29 8.41
C VAL A 6 -1.04 4.42 9.24
N TYR A 7 -0.48 3.62 10.15
CA TYR A 7 -1.28 2.73 11.00
C TYR A 7 -2.27 3.53 11.85
N GLY A 8 -1.83 4.63 12.44
CA GLY A 8 -2.69 5.48 13.27
C GLY A 8 -3.78 6.21 12.48
N ARG A 9 -3.58 6.41 11.17
CA ARG A 9 -4.51 7.13 10.29
C ARG A 9 -5.18 6.24 9.26
N ARG A 10 -5.13 4.92 9.43
CA ARG A 10 -5.63 3.98 8.41
C ARG A 10 -7.11 4.12 8.09
N ASP A 11 -7.90 4.69 9.00
CA ASP A 11 -9.31 4.97 8.76
C ASP A 11 -9.53 6.23 7.93
N GLU A 12 -8.52 7.10 7.83
CA GLU A 12 -8.59 8.37 7.11
C GLU A 12 -8.06 8.27 5.68
N VAL A 13 -7.29 7.24 5.37
CA VAL A 13 -6.65 7.06 4.07
C VAL A 13 -7.07 5.74 3.45
N GLN A 14 -6.85 5.60 2.16
CA GLN A 14 -6.93 4.29 1.51
C GLN A 14 -5.51 3.82 1.19
N LEU A 15 -5.22 2.57 1.57
CA LEU A 15 -3.92 1.97 1.31
C LEU A 15 -3.95 1.25 -0.03
N LEU A 16 -3.00 1.57 -0.88
CA LEU A 16 -2.85 0.95 -2.19
C LEU A 16 -1.55 0.15 -2.23
N ASP A 17 -1.67 -1.17 -2.21
CA ASP A 17 -0.53 -2.06 -2.31
C ASP A 17 -0.28 -2.36 -3.80
N VAL A 18 0.91 -1.98 -4.29
CA VAL A 18 1.26 -2.10 -5.71
C VAL A 18 2.25 -3.24 -5.97
N ARG A 19 2.39 -4.16 -5.00
CA ARG A 19 3.26 -5.33 -5.14
C ARG A 19 2.64 -6.38 -6.05
N GLU A 20 3.42 -7.41 -6.38
CA GLU A 20 2.93 -8.53 -7.18
C GLU A 20 2.05 -9.48 -6.38
N ASP A 21 1.34 -10.36 -7.09
CA ASP A 21 0.34 -11.24 -6.47
C ASP A 21 0.94 -12.18 -5.42
N ASP A 22 2.14 -12.69 -5.65
CA ASP A 22 2.81 -13.59 -4.71
C ASP A 22 3.23 -12.89 -3.42
N GLU A 23 3.69 -11.64 -3.52
CA GLU A 23 4.01 -10.81 -2.35
C GLU A 23 2.75 -10.53 -1.53
N TRP A 24 1.67 -10.19 -2.19
CA TRP A 24 0.38 -9.93 -1.57
C TRP A 24 -0.17 -11.17 -0.88
N ALA A 25 -0.03 -12.34 -1.49
CA ALA A 25 -0.50 -13.60 -0.91
C ALA A 25 0.27 -13.98 0.36
N ALA A 26 1.57 -13.70 0.41
CA ALA A 26 2.41 -14.04 1.56
C ALA A 26 2.08 -13.19 2.80
N GLY A 27 1.66 -11.96 2.61
CA GLY A 27 1.29 -11.08 3.72
C GLY A 27 1.00 -9.67 3.24
N ARG A 28 0.04 -9.03 3.89
CA ARG A 28 -0.47 -7.71 3.51
C ARG A 28 -0.93 -6.93 4.74
N ILE A 29 -1.20 -5.65 4.54
CA ILE A 29 -1.91 -4.85 5.54
C ILE A 29 -3.40 -5.11 5.38
N ASP A 30 -4.07 -5.45 6.46
CA ASP A 30 -5.51 -5.69 6.44
C ASP A 30 -6.25 -4.44 5.96
N GLY A 31 -7.20 -4.63 5.06
CA GLY A 31 -7.99 -3.55 4.48
C GLY A 31 -7.33 -2.81 3.31
N ALA A 32 -6.09 -3.14 2.93
CA ALA A 32 -5.45 -2.52 1.78
C ALA A 32 -6.08 -2.99 0.47
N HIS A 33 -6.12 -2.10 -0.51
CA HIS A 33 -6.55 -2.41 -1.87
C HIS A 33 -5.32 -2.84 -2.68
N HIS A 34 -5.41 -3.96 -3.38
CA HIS A 34 -4.28 -4.47 -4.15
C HIS A 34 -4.45 -4.21 -5.64
N ILE A 35 -3.56 -3.43 -6.20
CA ILE A 35 -3.43 -3.24 -7.65
C ILE A 35 -1.93 -3.28 -7.98
N PRO A 36 -1.42 -4.33 -8.61
CA PRO A 36 -0.02 -4.37 -9.03
C PRO A 36 0.34 -3.15 -9.87
N LEU A 37 1.55 -2.64 -9.71
CA LEU A 37 1.98 -1.40 -10.37
C LEU A 37 1.71 -1.42 -11.88
N GLY A 38 1.97 -2.54 -12.54
CA GLY A 38 1.75 -2.69 -13.99
C GLY A 38 0.29 -2.62 -14.42
N GLN A 39 -0.66 -2.71 -13.49
CA GLN A 39 -2.09 -2.65 -13.76
C GLN A 39 -2.73 -1.34 -13.28
N LEU A 40 -1.95 -0.46 -12.65
CA LEU A 40 -2.51 0.71 -11.97
C LEU A 40 -3.23 1.66 -12.93
N SER A 41 -2.64 1.96 -14.09
CA SER A 41 -3.26 2.89 -15.03
C SER A 41 -4.62 2.38 -15.55
N ALA A 42 -4.78 1.07 -15.70
CA ALA A 42 -6.02 0.46 -16.16
C ALA A 42 -7.07 0.33 -15.07
N ARG A 43 -6.65 0.33 -13.80
CA ARG A 43 -7.51 0.02 -12.65
C ARG A 43 -7.64 1.16 -11.65
N VAL A 44 -7.13 2.33 -11.96
CA VAL A 44 -7.13 3.47 -11.04
C VAL A 44 -8.54 3.86 -10.57
N ASP A 45 -9.56 3.60 -11.39
CA ASP A 45 -10.95 3.91 -11.05
C ASP A 45 -11.52 3.04 -9.92
N GLU A 46 -10.80 1.99 -9.50
CA GLU A 46 -11.17 1.22 -8.31
C GLU A 46 -10.95 2.00 -7.02
N LEU A 47 -10.14 3.06 -7.07
CA LEU A 47 -9.84 3.88 -5.90
C LEU A 47 -10.88 4.96 -5.68
N ASP A 48 -11.03 5.37 -4.41
CA ASP A 48 -11.96 6.43 -4.01
C ASP A 48 -11.28 7.80 -4.14
N ARG A 49 -11.77 8.64 -5.03
CA ARG A 49 -11.23 9.99 -5.25
C ARG A 49 -11.35 10.91 -4.03
N GLU A 50 -12.27 10.61 -3.13
CA GLU A 50 -12.53 11.43 -1.95
C GLU A 50 -11.56 11.15 -0.79
N ARG A 51 -10.71 10.12 -0.91
CA ARG A 51 -9.81 9.73 0.17
C ARG A 51 -8.36 9.83 -0.28
N PRO A 52 -7.46 10.34 0.59
CA PRO A 52 -6.03 10.32 0.30
C PRO A 52 -5.54 8.89 0.11
N VAL A 53 -4.64 8.69 -0.85
CA VAL A 53 -4.05 7.39 -1.15
C VAL A 53 -2.65 7.30 -0.52
N VAL A 54 -2.38 6.22 0.19
CA VAL A 54 -1.03 5.91 0.65
C VAL A 54 -0.57 4.64 -0.09
N THR A 55 0.47 4.78 -0.89
CA THR A 55 0.98 3.67 -1.71
C THR A 55 1.98 2.84 -0.93
N VAL A 56 1.92 1.53 -1.13
CA VAL A 56 2.71 0.54 -0.40
C VAL A 56 3.36 -0.42 -1.37
N CYS A 57 4.67 -0.66 -1.18
CA CYS A 57 5.36 -1.78 -1.82
C CYS A 57 6.30 -2.42 -0.80
N ARG A 58 7.26 -3.23 -1.25
CA ARG A 58 8.16 -3.90 -0.32
C ARG A 58 9.08 -2.91 0.41
N SER A 59 9.72 -2.00 -0.32
CA SER A 59 10.73 -1.09 0.23
C SER A 59 10.55 0.38 -0.16
N GLY A 60 9.59 0.71 -1.03
CA GLY A 60 9.25 2.09 -1.40
C GLY A 60 9.44 2.47 -2.87
N GLY A 61 10.27 1.75 -3.63
CA GLY A 61 10.58 2.14 -5.02
C GLY A 61 9.38 2.09 -5.96
N ARG A 62 8.65 0.97 -5.99
CA ARG A 62 7.43 0.83 -6.81
C ARG A 62 6.33 1.75 -6.33
N ALA A 63 6.19 1.88 -5.01
CA ALA A 63 5.20 2.78 -4.42
C ALA A 63 5.49 4.24 -4.79
N GLY A 64 6.76 4.64 -4.86
CA GLY A 64 7.15 5.97 -5.31
C GLY A 64 6.70 6.26 -6.72
N LYS A 65 6.83 5.27 -7.62
CA LYS A 65 6.35 5.40 -9.00
C LYS A 65 4.83 5.50 -9.06
N ALA A 66 4.14 4.72 -8.24
CA ALA A 66 2.67 4.80 -8.15
C ALA A 66 2.22 6.17 -7.64
N THR A 67 2.88 6.71 -6.62
CA THR A 67 2.60 8.04 -6.09
C THR A 67 2.77 9.12 -7.18
N GLU A 68 3.86 9.04 -7.93
CA GLU A 68 4.14 9.98 -9.01
C GLU A 68 3.04 9.93 -10.07
N PHE A 69 2.65 8.74 -10.51
CA PHE A 69 1.55 8.56 -11.47
C PHE A 69 0.25 9.15 -10.94
N LEU A 70 -0.11 8.83 -9.71
CA LEU A 70 -1.37 9.30 -9.10
C LEU A 70 -1.37 10.81 -8.91
N THR A 71 -0.27 11.38 -8.45
CA THR A 71 -0.16 12.82 -8.24
C THR A 71 -0.33 13.57 -9.57
N GLN A 72 0.29 13.10 -10.63
CA GLN A 72 0.15 13.69 -11.95
C GLN A 72 -1.28 13.57 -12.51
N ALA A 73 -2.00 12.54 -12.08
CA ALA A 73 -3.40 12.33 -12.46
C ALA A 73 -4.39 13.07 -11.54
N GLY A 74 -3.89 13.88 -10.62
CA GLY A 74 -4.73 14.73 -9.76
C GLY A 74 -5.18 14.09 -8.46
N TRP A 75 -4.60 12.95 -8.09
CA TRP A 75 -4.89 12.30 -6.80
C TRP A 75 -4.06 12.90 -5.66
N ASP A 76 -4.62 12.88 -4.45
CA ASP A 76 -3.87 13.16 -3.23
C ASP A 76 -3.20 11.85 -2.81
N ALA A 77 -1.91 11.72 -3.10
CA ALA A 77 -1.17 10.47 -2.91
C ALA A 77 0.17 10.70 -2.23
N GLN A 78 0.51 9.79 -1.32
CA GLN A 78 1.80 9.76 -0.64
C GLN A 78 2.30 8.32 -0.58
N THR A 79 3.62 8.17 -0.47
CA THR A 79 4.28 6.87 -0.32
C THR A 79 4.43 6.54 1.16
N MET A 80 4.18 5.29 1.55
CA MET A 80 4.57 4.82 2.87
C MET A 80 6.07 4.54 2.87
N ASP A 81 6.81 5.28 3.70
CA ASP A 81 8.26 5.24 3.75
C ASP A 81 8.76 3.84 4.16
N GLY A 82 9.71 3.31 3.39
CA GLY A 82 10.29 2.01 3.67
C GLY A 82 9.40 0.80 3.40
N GLY A 83 8.16 1.01 2.99
CA GLY A 83 7.25 -0.04 2.57
C GLY A 83 6.95 -1.09 3.63
N MET A 84 6.59 -2.29 3.16
CA MET A 84 6.23 -3.41 4.05
C MET A 84 7.41 -3.84 4.94
N THR A 85 8.64 -3.67 4.50
CA THR A 85 9.82 -3.99 5.30
C THR A 85 9.84 -3.15 6.58
N GLN A 86 9.64 -1.86 6.48
CA GLN A 86 9.62 -0.98 7.66
C GLN A 86 8.34 -1.15 8.48
N TRP A 87 7.22 -1.44 7.82
CA TRP A 87 5.96 -1.75 8.52
C TRP A 87 6.17 -2.95 9.46
N ALA A 88 6.73 -4.04 8.94
CA ALA A 88 7.00 -5.24 9.75
C ALA A 88 8.03 -4.98 10.84
N ASN A 89 9.10 -4.22 10.54
CA ASN A 89 10.12 -3.87 11.53
C ASN A 89 9.57 -3.03 12.67
N ALA A 90 8.51 -2.27 12.43
CA ALA A 90 7.83 -1.49 13.48
C ALA A 90 6.87 -2.36 14.31
N GLY A 91 6.77 -3.65 14.03
CA GLY A 91 5.90 -4.56 14.75
C GLY A 91 4.42 -4.45 14.40
N LEU A 92 4.10 -3.81 13.27
CA LEU A 92 2.72 -3.61 12.85
C LEU A 92 2.17 -4.87 12.17
N PRO A 93 0.84 -5.11 12.21
CA PRO A 93 0.28 -6.36 11.75
C PRO A 93 0.46 -6.61 10.25
N VAL A 94 0.96 -7.81 9.92
CA VAL A 94 1.00 -8.35 8.55
C VAL A 94 0.18 -9.62 8.56
N VAL A 95 -0.83 -9.71 7.70
CA VAL A 95 -1.79 -10.81 7.73
C VAL A 95 -1.86 -11.54 6.40
N THR A 96 -2.23 -12.82 6.46
CA THR A 96 -2.55 -13.61 5.27
C THR A 96 -4.01 -13.40 4.88
N PRO A 97 -4.46 -13.95 3.71
CA PRO A 97 -5.88 -13.88 3.32
C PRO A 97 -6.82 -14.47 4.36
N GLU A 98 -6.35 -15.46 5.15
CA GLU A 98 -7.15 -16.10 6.20
C GLU A 98 -7.10 -15.34 7.54
N GLY A 99 -6.40 -14.21 7.60
CA GLY A 99 -6.27 -13.41 8.82
C GLY A 99 -5.22 -13.89 9.81
N ARG A 100 -4.37 -14.82 9.40
CA ARG A 100 -3.26 -15.32 10.22
C ARG A 100 -2.02 -14.42 10.06
N PRO A 101 -1.03 -14.52 10.97
CA PRO A 101 0.22 -13.78 10.77
C PRO A 101 0.86 -14.11 9.44
N GLY A 102 1.18 -13.09 8.66
CA GLY A 102 1.84 -13.22 7.37
C GLY A 102 3.29 -12.77 7.43
N THR A 103 3.95 -12.85 6.28
CA THR A 103 5.35 -12.45 6.14
C THR A 103 5.50 -11.47 4.98
N VAL A 104 6.58 -10.71 4.99
CA VAL A 104 6.94 -9.84 3.86
C VAL A 104 7.87 -10.62 2.94
N ALA A 105 7.32 -11.01 1.78
CA ALA A 105 8.06 -11.78 0.79
C ALA A 105 9.08 -10.91 0.05
#